data_146cd8a37591be119c97e90f69c945ef
#
_entry.id   146cd8a37591be119c97e90f69c945ef
#
_cell.length_a   1.000
_cell.length_b   1.000
_cell.length_c   1.000
_cell.angle_alpha   90.00
_cell.angle_beta   90.00
_cell.angle_gamma   90.00
#
_symmetry.space_group_name_H-M   'P 1'
#
loop_
_entity.id
_entity.type
_entity.pdbx_description
1 polymer ?
#
loop_
_entity_poly.entity_id
_entity_poly.type
_entity_poly.pdbx_seq_one_letter_code
_entity_poly.pdbx_strand_id
1 'polypeptide(L)'
;MHPKYKQADELTKTVIDAAIAVHHHFGDGLLESIYVRALEQALKVAGHKVEREKVVAISYMGATFDEKLRCDLLIDDCLVIEAKSVEACDLQRFRMQLLSYMKLLDMPLGLVMNFSDEHFARHGIARVILKGADDGAAPF
;
A
#
# COMPACT_ATOMS: atom_id res chain seq x y z
N MET A 1 -15.32 13.38 4.61
CA MET A 1 -14.38 12.25 4.89
C MET A 1 -14.82 11.03 4.12
N HIS A 2 -13.85 10.34 3.53
CA HIS A 2 -14.13 9.07 2.88
C HIS A 2 -14.64 8.06 3.92
N PRO A 3 -15.69 7.29 3.63
CA PRO A 3 -16.30 6.39 4.62
C PRO A 3 -15.33 5.37 5.25
N LYS A 4 -14.30 4.98 4.51
CA LYS A 4 -13.32 4.01 4.98
C LYS A 4 -12.06 4.62 5.59
N TYR A 5 -11.95 5.96 5.61
CA TYR A 5 -10.71 6.61 6.03
C TYR A 5 -10.33 6.30 7.48
N LYS A 6 -11.29 6.41 8.39
CA LYS A 6 -11.01 6.17 9.81
C LYS A 6 -10.47 4.76 10.05
N GLN A 7 -11.10 3.77 9.44
CA GLN A 7 -10.67 2.37 9.56
C GLN A 7 -9.27 2.19 8.98
N ALA A 8 -9.02 2.74 7.79
CA ALA A 8 -7.72 2.65 7.14
C ALA A 8 -6.63 3.35 7.96
N ASP A 9 -6.93 4.52 8.51
CA ASP A 9 -6.00 5.27 9.34
C ASP A 9 -5.60 4.50 10.59
N GLU A 10 -6.57 3.93 11.29
CA GLU A 10 -6.31 3.10 12.47
C GLU A 10 -5.49 1.85 12.13
N LEU A 11 -5.67 1.31 10.95
CA LEU A 11 -5.00 0.11 10.49
C LEU A 11 -3.52 0.35 10.12
N THR A 12 -3.15 1.58 9.78
CA THR A 12 -1.79 1.88 9.31
C THR A 12 -0.72 1.47 10.33
N LYS A 13 -0.95 1.71 11.61
CA LYS A 13 0.03 1.35 12.64
C LYS A 13 0.27 -0.14 12.68
N THR A 14 -0.79 -0.93 12.66
CA THR A 14 -0.70 -2.40 12.66
C THR A 14 0.09 -2.89 11.46
N VAL A 15 -0.20 -2.35 10.27
CA VAL A 15 0.46 -2.77 9.04
C VAL A 15 1.93 -2.35 9.03
N ILE A 16 2.23 -1.13 9.46
CA ILE A 16 3.62 -0.64 9.54
C ILE A 16 4.42 -1.47 10.53
N ASP A 17 3.87 -1.78 11.69
CA ASP A 17 4.56 -2.61 12.69
C ASP A 17 4.83 -4.01 12.13
N ALA A 18 3.88 -4.60 11.43
CA ALA A 18 4.08 -5.90 10.77
C ALA A 18 5.16 -5.83 9.68
N ALA A 19 5.18 -4.77 8.88
CA ALA A 19 6.19 -4.58 7.85
C ALA A 19 7.59 -4.41 8.43
N ILE A 20 7.70 -3.66 9.51
CA ILE A 20 8.99 -3.47 10.22
C ILE A 20 9.49 -4.83 10.75
N ALA A 21 8.61 -5.65 11.30
CA ALA A 21 8.98 -6.99 11.77
C ALA A 21 9.44 -7.88 10.64
N VAL A 22 8.79 -7.82 9.49
CA VAL A 22 9.19 -8.56 8.29
C VAL A 22 10.57 -8.11 7.82
N HIS A 23 10.79 -6.81 7.72
CA HIS A 23 12.09 -6.25 7.32
C HIS A 23 13.20 -6.64 8.30
N HIS A 24 12.91 -6.58 9.58
CA HIS A 24 13.87 -6.97 10.61
C HIS A 24 14.25 -8.45 10.50
N HIS A 25 13.27 -9.30 10.19
CA HIS A 25 13.49 -10.73 10.09
C HIS A 25 14.35 -11.10 8.88
N PHE A 26 14.07 -10.53 7.71
CA PHE A 26 14.74 -10.91 6.46
C PHE A 26 15.91 -10.00 6.07
N GLY A 27 15.95 -8.78 6.57
CA GLY A 27 16.90 -7.76 6.12
C GLY A 27 16.61 -7.24 4.73
N ASP A 28 17.57 -6.54 4.16
CA ASP A 28 17.46 -5.97 2.81
C ASP A 28 17.77 -7.01 1.75
N GLY A 29 17.42 -6.72 0.50
CA GLY A 29 17.98 -7.41 -0.66
C GLY A 29 17.26 -8.67 -1.11
N LEU A 30 16.14 -9.04 -0.52
CA LEU A 30 15.34 -10.13 -1.05
C LEU A 30 14.42 -9.66 -2.17
N LEU A 31 13.81 -10.62 -2.86
CA LEU A 31 12.81 -10.32 -3.88
C LEU A 31 11.59 -9.67 -3.26
N GLU A 32 11.04 -8.70 -3.97
CA GLU A 32 9.83 -7.98 -3.57
C GLU A 32 8.69 -8.93 -3.17
N SER A 33 8.49 -9.99 -3.94
CA SER A 33 7.43 -10.97 -3.69
C SER A 33 7.54 -11.67 -2.34
N ILE A 34 8.76 -11.85 -1.82
CA ILE A 34 8.97 -12.47 -0.51
C ILE A 34 8.44 -11.56 0.59
N TYR A 35 8.76 -10.28 0.52
CA TYR A 35 8.28 -9.30 1.50
C TYR A 35 6.75 -9.18 1.47
N VAL A 36 6.18 -9.16 0.27
CA VAL A 36 4.72 -9.08 0.10
C VAL A 36 4.06 -10.30 0.76
N ARG A 37 4.56 -11.50 0.48
CA ARG A 37 3.98 -12.72 1.02
C ARG A 37 4.16 -12.85 2.53
N ALA A 38 5.28 -12.39 3.06
CA ALA A 38 5.50 -12.40 4.50
C ALA A 38 4.56 -11.42 5.20
N LEU A 39 4.37 -10.24 4.63
CA LEU A 39 3.43 -9.26 5.17
C LEU A 39 1.98 -9.78 5.11
N GLU A 40 1.60 -10.36 3.98
CA GLU A 40 0.30 -11.01 3.84
C GLU A 40 0.07 -12.03 4.95
N GLN A 41 1.04 -12.92 5.17
CA GLN A 41 0.93 -13.97 6.19
C GLN A 41 0.79 -13.37 7.59
N ALA A 42 1.62 -12.38 7.92
CA ALA A 42 1.58 -11.74 9.23
C ALA A 42 0.21 -11.11 9.51
N LEU A 43 -0.36 -10.44 8.52
CA LEU A 43 -1.64 -9.77 8.67
C LEU A 43 -2.80 -10.77 8.73
N LYS A 44 -2.73 -11.85 7.98
CA LYS A 44 -3.74 -12.93 8.07
C LYS A 44 -3.72 -13.59 9.43
N VAL A 45 -2.55 -13.87 9.97
CA VAL A 45 -2.42 -14.45 11.33
C VAL A 45 -3.01 -13.50 12.38
N ALA A 46 -2.87 -12.20 12.17
CA ALA A 46 -3.47 -11.20 13.05
C ALA A 46 -4.99 -11.02 12.86
N GLY A 47 -5.59 -11.73 11.93
CA GLY A 47 -7.04 -11.72 11.74
C GLY A 47 -7.56 -10.76 10.68
N HIS A 48 -6.68 -10.18 9.87
CA HIS A 48 -7.10 -9.25 8.83
C HIS A 48 -7.41 -9.95 7.52
N LYS A 49 -8.36 -9.40 6.77
CA LYS A 49 -8.63 -9.82 5.40
C LYS A 49 -7.56 -9.22 4.50
N VAL A 50 -6.87 -10.07 3.75
CA VAL A 50 -5.81 -9.63 2.84
C VAL A 50 -6.07 -10.17 1.45
N GLU A 51 -6.16 -9.28 0.47
CA GLU A 51 -6.23 -9.64 -0.94
C GLU A 51 -4.89 -9.31 -1.58
N ARG A 52 -4.20 -10.34 -2.08
CA ARG A 52 -2.92 -10.17 -2.76
C ARG A 52 -3.14 -10.07 -4.26
N GLU A 53 -2.37 -9.20 -4.92
CA GLU A 53 -2.48 -8.95 -6.36
C GLU A 53 -3.91 -8.57 -6.78
N LYS A 54 -4.50 -7.64 -6.03
CA LYS A 54 -5.83 -7.14 -6.33
C LYS A 54 -5.85 -6.48 -7.70
N VAL A 55 -6.67 -6.99 -8.60
CA VAL A 55 -6.81 -6.44 -9.95
C VAL A 55 -7.53 -5.10 -9.89
N VAL A 56 -6.96 -4.12 -10.59
CA VAL A 56 -7.53 -2.79 -10.72
C VAL A 56 -8.11 -2.68 -12.12
N ALA A 57 -9.43 -2.63 -12.21
CA ALA A 57 -10.11 -2.53 -13.50
C ALA A 57 -9.96 -1.12 -14.08
N ILE A 58 -9.75 -1.05 -15.39
CA ILE A 58 -9.62 0.22 -16.11
C ILE A 58 -10.70 0.31 -17.16
N SER A 59 -11.47 1.38 -17.14
CA SER A 59 -12.44 1.68 -18.16
C SER A 59 -12.45 3.17 -18.47
N TYR A 60 -12.82 3.52 -19.70
CA TYR A 60 -12.92 4.91 -20.11
C TYR A 60 -13.98 5.03 -21.20
N MET A 61 -14.91 5.95 -21.02
CA MET A 61 -15.99 6.25 -21.96
C MET A 61 -16.73 4.98 -22.42
N GLY A 62 -17.03 4.07 -21.47
CA GLY A 62 -17.78 2.85 -21.76
C GLY A 62 -16.95 1.66 -22.24
N ALA A 63 -15.66 1.84 -22.52
CA ALA A 63 -14.78 0.75 -22.91
C ALA A 63 -14.00 0.23 -21.69
N THR A 64 -13.93 -1.10 -21.55
CA THR A 64 -13.09 -1.74 -20.53
C THR A 64 -11.82 -2.24 -21.23
N PHE A 65 -10.68 -1.91 -20.64
CA PHE A 65 -9.38 -2.21 -21.23
C PHE A 65 -8.83 -3.54 -20.71
N ASP A 66 -8.06 -4.21 -21.55
CA ASP A 66 -7.45 -5.49 -21.21
C ASP A 66 -6.21 -5.37 -20.32
N GLU A 67 -5.63 -4.17 -20.24
CA GLU A 67 -4.49 -3.92 -19.37
C GLU A 67 -4.85 -4.27 -17.95
N LYS A 68 -4.00 -5.08 -17.32
CA LYS A 68 -4.22 -5.52 -15.94
C LYS A 68 -3.25 -4.85 -15.02
N LEU A 69 -3.75 -3.89 -14.25
CA LEU A 69 -3.02 -3.32 -13.13
C LEU A 69 -3.36 -4.12 -11.88
N ARG A 70 -2.36 -4.33 -11.02
CA ARG A 70 -2.56 -5.03 -9.76
C ARG A 70 -1.83 -4.30 -8.65
N CYS A 71 -2.51 -4.01 -7.56
CA CYS A 71 -1.84 -3.57 -6.35
C CYS A 71 -1.38 -4.80 -5.56
N ASP A 72 -0.29 -4.66 -4.81
CA ASP A 72 0.30 -5.80 -4.13
C ASP A 72 -0.64 -6.37 -3.05
N LEU A 73 -1.15 -5.53 -2.17
CA LEU A 73 -2.07 -5.96 -1.12
C LEU A 73 -3.18 -4.94 -0.92
N LEU A 74 -4.37 -5.44 -0.63
CA LEU A 74 -5.50 -4.65 -0.14
C LEU A 74 -5.93 -5.25 1.21
N ILE A 75 -5.89 -4.44 2.26
CA ILE A 75 -6.11 -4.88 3.63
C ILE A 75 -7.47 -4.38 4.10
N ASP A 76 -8.30 -5.31 4.60
CA ASP A 76 -9.63 -5.03 5.15
C ASP A 76 -10.49 -4.14 4.23
N ASP A 77 -10.26 -4.26 2.93
CA ASP A 77 -10.97 -3.49 1.90
C ASP A 77 -10.89 -1.97 2.10
N CYS A 78 -9.82 -1.49 2.72
CA CYS A 78 -9.68 -0.06 3.00
C CYS A 78 -8.26 0.51 2.88
N LEU A 79 -7.22 -0.31 2.93
CA LEU A 79 -5.83 0.15 2.90
C LEU A 79 -5.05 -0.57 1.80
N VAL A 80 -4.47 0.21 0.89
CA VAL A 80 -3.69 -0.32 -0.24
C VAL A 80 -2.21 -0.28 0.09
N ILE A 81 -1.51 -1.38 -0.19
CA ILE A 81 -0.07 -1.49 0.04
C ILE A 81 0.64 -1.75 -1.28
N GLU A 82 1.69 -0.97 -1.55
CA GLU A 82 2.64 -1.20 -2.63
C GLU A 82 4.02 -1.44 -2.02
N ALA A 83 4.58 -2.59 -2.31
CA ALA A 83 5.90 -2.96 -1.83
C ALA A 83 6.92 -2.86 -2.96
N LYS A 84 8.10 -2.37 -2.64
CA LYS A 84 9.24 -2.28 -3.55
C LYS A 84 10.47 -2.84 -2.87
N SER A 85 11.43 -3.27 -3.69
CA SER A 85 12.73 -3.75 -3.21
C SER A 85 13.79 -3.26 -4.20
N VAL A 86 14.12 -1.97 -4.13
CA VAL A 86 15.02 -1.29 -5.05
C VAL A 86 16.07 -0.49 -4.28
N GLU A 87 17.30 -0.50 -4.77
CA GLU A 87 18.40 0.18 -4.07
C GLU A 87 18.28 1.69 -4.09
N ALA A 88 18.04 2.28 -5.25
CA ALA A 88 17.86 3.71 -5.38
C ALA A 88 16.37 3.96 -5.57
N CYS A 89 15.73 4.47 -4.53
CA CYS A 89 14.27 4.59 -4.54
C CYS A 89 13.82 6.04 -4.67
N ASP A 90 13.09 6.32 -5.74
CA ASP A 90 12.31 7.53 -5.85
C ASP A 90 10.89 7.23 -5.33
N LEU A 91 10.69 7.40 -4.02
CA LEU A 91 9.39 7.16 -3.40
C LEU A 91 8.30 8.03 -4.01
N GLN A 92 8.62 9.22 -4.49
CA GLN A 92 7.62 10.10 -5.09
C GLN A 92 6.98 9.46 -6.32
N ARG A 93 7.78 8.80 -7.16
CA ARG A 93 7.27 8.08 -8.32
C ARG A 93 6.31 6.96 -7.92
N PHE A 94 6.68 6.20 -6.91
CA PHE A 94 5.84 5.10 -6.42
C PHE A 94 4.60 5.59 -5.71
N ARG A 95 4.69 6.73 -5.01
CA ARG A 95 3.52 7.38 -4.40
C ARG A 95 2.49 7.76 -5.46
N MET A 96 2.93 8.30 -6.59
CA MET A 96 2.02 8.67 -7.68
C MET A 96 1.35 7.45 -8.30
N GLN A 97 2.11 6.35 -8.47
CA GLN A 97 1.54 5.09 -8.95
C GLN A 97 0.48 4.56 -7.98
N LEU A 98 0.80 4.55 -6.69
CA LEU A 98 -0.14 4.10 -5.67
C LEU A 98 -1.40 4.98 -5.66
N LEU A 99 -1.24 6.29 -5.77
CA LEU A 99 -2.37 7.21 -5.81
C LEU A 99 -3.31 6.89 -6.99
N SER A 100 -2.77 6.54 -8.14
CA SER A 100 -3.57 6.13 -9.29
C SER A 100 -4.39 4.87 -8.99
N TYR A 101 -3.79 3.87 -8.36
CA TYR A 101 -4.51 2.67 -7.94
C TYR A 101 -5.61 3.00 -6.93
N MET A 102 -5.32 3.87 -5.96
CA MET A 102 -6.29 4.29 -4.96
C MET A 102 -7.51 4.99 -5.58
N LYS A 103 -7.28 5.82 -6.60
CA LYS A 103 -8.37 6.47 -7.32
C LYS A 103 -9.25 5.46 -8.04
N LEU A 104 -8.65 4.50 -8.73
CA LEU A 104 -9.37 3.48 -9.48
C LEU A 104 -10.14 2.52 -8.58
N LEU A 105 -9.61 2.20 -7.41
CA LEU A 105 -10.24 1.33 -6.43
C LEU A 105 -11.15 2.07 -5.46
N ASP A 106 -11.13 3.40 -5.47
CA ASP A 106 -11.82 4.26 -4.49
C ASP A 106 -11.40 3.91 -3.05
N MET A 107 -10.09 3.88 -2.82
CA MET A 107 -9.53 3.64 -1.48
C MET A 107 -8.93 4.91 -0.92
N PRO A 108 -9.15 5.20 0.38
CA PRO A 108 -8.80 6.51 0.95
C PRO A 108 -7.33 6.67 1.31
N LEU A 109 -6.62 5.56 1.52
CA LEU A 109 -5.29 5.58 2.12
C LEU A 109 -4.44 4.44 1.59
N GLY A 110 -3.16 4.69 1.38
CA GLY A 110 -2.21 3.68 0.94
C GLY A 110 -0.83 3.88 1.55
N LEU A 111 -0.02 2.84 1.49
CA LEU A 111 1.37 2.86 1.95
C LEU A 111 2.27 2.31 0.85
N VAL A 112 3.35 3.03 0.56
CA VAL A 112 4.46 2.53 -0.26
C VAL A 112 5.57 2.10 0.69
N MET A 113 6.11 0.91 0.50
CA MET A 113 7.15 0.36 1.36
C MET A 113 8.32 -0.13 0.51
N ASN A 114 9.50 0.46 0.70
CA ASN A 114 10.73 -0.01 0.06
C ASN A 114 11.55 -0.84 1.04
N PHE A 115 11.47 -2.16 0.90
CA PHE A 115 12.13 -3.09 1.81
C PHE A 115 13.66 -3.16 1.61
N SER A 116 14.20 -2.55 0.57
CA SER A 116 15.64 -2.44 0.38
C SER A 116 16.26 -1.22 1.05
N ASP A 117 15.45 -0.37 1.68
CA ASP A 117 15.97 0.76 2.43
C ASP A 117 16.53 0.27 3.78
N GLU A 118 17.81 0.51 4.03
CA GLU A 118 18.45 0.10 5.29
C GLU A 118 17.86 0.82 6.51
N HIS A 119 17.23 1.98 6.29
CA HIS A 119 16.50 2.73 7.31
C HIS A 119 14.99 2.61 7.09
N PHE A 120 14.52 1.39 6.92
CA PHE A 120 13.16 1.10 6.49
C PHE A 120 12.10 1.83 7.31
N ALA A 121 12.20 1.77 8.64
CA ALA A 121 11.20 2.38 9.52
C ALA A 121 11.15 3.91 9.40
N ARG A 122 12.26 4.55 9.01
CA ARG A 122 12.35 6.01 8.92
C ARG A 122 12.10 6.53 7.51
N HIS A 123 12.66 5.88 6.51
CA HIS A 123 12.72 6.40 5.15
C HIS A 123 12.08 5.48 4.11
N GLY A 124 11.85 4.22 4.46
CA GLY A 124 11.34 3.23 3.51
C GLY A 124 9.83 3.20 3.36
N ILE A 125 9.10 3.95 4.18
CA ILE A 125 7.63 3.91 4.16
C ILE A 125 7.08 5.31 3.87
N ALA A 126 6.19 5.39 2.89
CA ALA A 126 5.50 6.64 2.56
C ALA A 126 3.99 6.43 2.62
N ARG A 127 3.30 7.36 3.24
CA ARG A 127 1.85 7.36 3.37
C ARG A 127 1.24 8.23 2.27
N VAL A 128 0.19 7.74 1.62
CA VAL A 128 -0.50 8.44 0.55
C VAL A 128 -1.98 8.55 0.90
N ILE A 129 -2.52 9.75 0.85
CA ILE A 129 -3.93 10.02 1.17
C ILE A 129 -4.64 10.48 -0.09
N LEU A 130 -5.79 9.87 -0.37
CA LEU A 130 -6.64 10.31 -1.48
C LEU A 130 -7.17 11.71 -1.17
N LYS A 131 -7.11 12.61 -2.14
CA LYS A 131 -7.53 14.00 -1.94
C LYS A 131 -8.95 14.06 -1.38
N GLY A 132 -9.11 14.75 -0.28
CA GLY A 132 -10.40 14.91 0.40
C GLY A 132 -10.82 13.75 1.28
N ALA A 133 -10.03 12.67 1.33
CA ALA A 133 -10.42 11.50 2.10
C ALA A 133 -10.40 11.77 3.61
N ASP A 134 -9.51 12.60 4.07
CA ASP A 134 -9.34 12.88 5.49
C ASP A 134 -10.03 14.17 5.98
N ASP A 135 -10.72 14.88 5.09
CA ASP A 135 -11.39 16.15 5.36
C ASP A 135 -10.51 17.19 6.03
N GLY A 136 -9.87 16.81 7.08
CA GLY A 136 -9.16 17.75 7.94
C GLY A 136 -7.87 18.23 7.35
N ALA A 137 -7.25 17.46 6.49
CA ALA A 137 -6.02 17.86 5.84
C ALA A 137 -6.29 18.74 4.64
N ALA A 138 -7.52 18.88 4.32
CA ALA A 138 -7.85 19.55 3.12
C ALA A 138 -7.35 20.96 3.10
N PRO A 139 -7.26 21.70 4.03
CA PRO A 139 -6.92 23.01 3.70
C PRO A 139 -5.54 23.15 3.28
N PHE A 140 -5.33 23.11 2.81
CA PHE A 140 -4.20 23.47 2.54
C PHE A 140 -3.85 23.18 1.69
#